data_6c113a6116a3c9dfe682dacb3e53f661
#
_entry.id   6c113a6116a3c9dfe682dacb3e53f661
#
_cell.length_a   1.000
_cell.length_b   1.000
_cell.length_c   1.000
_cell.angle_alpha   90.00
_cell.angle_beta   90.00
_cell.angle_gamma   90.00
#
_symmetry.space_group_name_H-M   'P 1'
#
loop_
_entity.id
_entity.type
_entity.pdbx_description
1 polymer ?
#
loop_
_entity_poly.entity_id
_entity_poly.type
_entity_poly.pdbx_seq_one_letter_code
_entity_poly.pdbx_strand_id
1 'polypeptide(L)'
;MAARRVEAAAQMPYLDAMAPSKKLRKISGKTPSDVPMLTREWTLPSAATLGSSVRAKGILLEMRARLPQTLRKMLDIAAGTLTLRVPESEGKAFAAASDIVTKGLVGIEGLAVIPREIEDILTIKTSERHRWLKDGRLPSAGTRTVKLAGRARKITFHVFDP
;
A
#
# COMPACT_ATOMS: atom_id res chain seq x y z
N MET A 1 67.42 50.88 -2.47
CA MET A 1 66.85 52.04 -1.79
C MET A 1 65.41 51.69 -1.39
N ALA A 2 65.27 51.38 -0.15
CA ALA A 2 64.57 52.17 0.90
C ALA A 2 63.07 52.15 0.62
N ALA A 3 62.36 51.57 1.43
CA ALA A 3 61.99 51.61 2.82
C ALA A 3 60.50 51.80 2.99
N ARG A 4 59.99 51.13 3.89
CA ARG A 4 59.05 51.36 5.02
C ARG A 4 57.59 50.96 4.72
N ARG A 5 57.16 49.89 5.42
CA ARG A 5 56.58 49.89 6.77
C ARG A 5 55.45 50.87 6.94
N VAL A 6 54.24 50.40 7.20
CA VAL A 6 53.59 50.58 8.50
C VAL A 6 52.39 49.66 8.66
N GLU A 7 52.40 49.00 9.79
CA GLU A 7 51.30 48.41 10.52
C GLU A 7 50.14 49.35 10.71
N ALA A 8 48.93 48.82 10.72
CA ALA A 8 47.92 49.23 11.71
C ALA A 8 46.89 48.12 11.85
N ALA A 9 46.94 47.54 13.01
CA ALA A 9 45.82 46.86 13.61
C ALA A 9 44.66 47.83 13.84
N ALA A 10 43.46 47.39 13.78
CA ALA A 10 42.47 47.61 14.80
C ALA A 10 41.06 47.19 14.33
N GLN A 11 40.49 46.41 15.17
CA GLN A 11 39.15 46.51 15.72
C GLN A 11 38.01 46.00 14.87
N MET A 12 37.55 44.83 15.34
CA MET A 12 36.15 44.43 15.29
C MET A 12 35.25 45.47 16.00
N PRO A 13 34.01 45.58 15.53
CA PRO A 13 32.92 45.52 16.47
C PRO A 13 31.95 44.43 16.08
N TYR A 14 31.79 43.53 16.96
CA TYR A 14 30.58 42.99 17.52
C TYR A 14 29.32 43.62 16.94
N LEU A 15 28.59 42.87 16.15
CA LEU A 15 27.15 43.08 15.90
C LEU A 15 26.43 41.75 16.03
N ASP A 16 25.97 41.60 17.25
CA ASP A 16 24.79 40.84 17.65
C ASP A 16 23.70 40.94 16.57
N ALA A 17 23.42 39.86 15.90
CA ALA A 17 22.26 39.71 15.03
C ALA A 17 21.57 38.43 15.36
N MET A 18 20.56 38.56 16.16
CA MET A 18 19.44 37.68 16.43
C MET A 18 19.22 36.63 15.35
N ALA A 19 19.62 35.42 15.63
CA ALA A 19 19.14 34.25 14.92
C ALA A 19 17.67 34.00 15.31
N PRO A 20 16.75 33.87 14.35
CA PRO A 20 15.39 33.46 14.67
C PRO A 20 15.42 32.02 15.17
N SER A 21 14.96 31.84 16.38
CA SER A 21 14.70 30.54 16.99
C SER A 21 13.83 29.71 16.06
N LYS A 22 14.44 28.79 15.32
CA LYS A 22 13.72 27.68 14.69
C LYS A 22 13.09 26.89 15.83
N LYS A 23 11.79 27.06 16.02
CA LYS A 23 10.95 26.14 16.79
C LYS A 23 11.30 24.72 16.35
N LEU A 24 12.04 24.01 17.16
CA LEU A 24 12.13 22.55 17.07
C LEU A 24 10.72 22.03 17.14
N ARG A 25 10.17 21.61 16.00
CA ARG A 25 9.01 20.73 15.99
C ARG A 25 9.44 19.52 16.77
N LYS A 26 8.89 19.32 17.96
CA LYS A 26 8.88 18.05 18.65
C LYS A 26 8.35 17.03 17.66
N ILE A 27 9.23 16.30 17.02
CA ILE A 27 8.88 15.02 16.42
C ILE A 27 8.58 14.16 17.63
N SER A 28 7.31 14.05 17.94
CA SER A 28 6.79 13.05 18.84
C SER A 28 7.12 11.72 18.20
N GLY A 29 8.31 11.23 18.47
CA GLY A 29 8.70 9.86 18.22
C GLY A 29 7.76 9.01 19.05
N LYS A 30 6.68 8.52 18.41
CA LYS A 30 5.91 7.41 18.94
C LYS A 30 6.90 6.25 18.97
N THR A 31 7.49 6.01 20.12
CA THR A 31 8.21 4.78 20.42
C THR A 31 7.37 3.62 19.91
N PRO A 32 7.94 2.65 19.16
CA PRO A 32 7.23 1.41 18.88
C PRO A 32 6.77 0.89 20.22
N SER A 33 5.46 0.84 20.44
CA SER A 33 4.90 0.26 21.65
C SER A 33 5.44 -1.17 21.74
N ASP A 34 6.08 -1.49 22.85
CA ASP A 34 6.67 -2.79 23.23
C ASP A 34 5.58 -3.85 23.49
N VAL A 35 4.48 -3.78 22.74
CA VAL A 35 3.40 -4.76 22.81
C VAL A 35 3.82 -5.95 21.98
N PRO A 36 3.96 -7.15 22.58
CA PRO A 36 4.28 -8.35 21.83
C PRO A 36 3.17 -8.61 20.80
N MET A 37 3.60 -8.88 19.55
CA MET A 37 2.72 -9.04 18.39
C MET A 37 2.79 -10.48 17.88
N LEU A 38 1.64 -11.09 17.68
CA LEU A 38 1.52 -12.32 16.88
C LEU A 38 1.58 -11.95 15.41
N THR A 39 2.42 -12.63 14.66
CA THR A 39 2.61 -12.38 13.23
C THR A 39 2.44 -13.68 12.44
N ARG A 40 1.73 -13.62 11.33
CA ARG A 40 1.63 -14.71 10.35
C ARG A 40 1.75 -14.17 8.94
N GLU A 41 2.43 -14.90 8.09
CA GLU A 41 2.72 -14.50 6.72
C GLU A 41 2.23 -15.55 5.72
N TRP A 42 1.80 -15.09 4.54
CA TRP A 42 1.42 -15.90 3.39
C TRP A 42 2.03 -15.29 2.13
N THR A 43 2.90 -16.02 1.47
CA THR A 43 3.44 -15.60 0.18
C THR A 43 2.42 -15.92 -0.91
N LEU A 44 2.06 -14.92 -1.71
CA LEU A 44 1.18 -15.11 -2.84
C LEU A 44 1.95 -15.77 -4.00
N PRO A 45 1.42 -16.82 -4.63
CA PRO A 45 2.03 -17.39 -5.79
C PRO A 45 2.04 -16.41 -6.97
N SER A 46 3.03 -16.51 -7.84
CA SER A 46 3.13 -15.67 -9.04
C SER A 46 1.91 -15.82 -9.96
N ALA A 47 1.33 -17.02 -10.03
CA ALA A 47 0.09 -17.28 -10.75
C ALA A 47 -1.10 -16.46 -10.21
N ALA A 48 -1.15 -16.17 -8.90
CA ALA A 48 -2.21 -15.36 -8.32
C ALA A 48 -2.02 -13.86 -8.62
N THR A 49 -0.78 -13.38 -8.57
CA THR A 49 -0.47 -11.95 -8.76
C THR A 49 -0.26 -11.56 -10.21
N LEU A 50 0.05 -12.52 -11.10
CA LEU A 50 0.38 -12.30 -12.51
C LEU A 50 1.46 -11.21 -12.71
N GLY A 51 2.39 -11.10 -11.74
CA GLY A 51 3.44 -10.08 -11.74
C GLY A 51 2.96 -8.65 -11.42
N SER A 52 1.67 -8.45 -11.13
CA SER A 52 1.08 -7.14 -10.89
C SER A 52 0.99 -6.80 -9.40
N SER A 53 1.57 -5.67 -9.01
CA SER A 53 1.42 -5.12 -7.65
C SER A 53 0.01 -4.58 -7.41
N VAL A 54 -0.69 -4.16 -8.46
CA VAL A 54 -2.09 -3.71 -8.39
C VAL A 54 -2.98 -4.89 -8.06
N ARG A 55 -2.78 -6.04 -8.73
CA ARG A 55 -3.51 -7.28 -8.43
C ARG A 55 -3.20 -7.81 -7.02
N ALA A 56 -1.94 -7.77 -6.59
CA ALA A 56 -1.57 -8.15 -5.23
C ALA A 56 -2.32 -7.30 -4.18
N LYS A 57 -2.48 -5.99 -4.41
CA LYS A 57 -3.32 -5.12 -3.57
C LYS A 57 -4.81 -5.45 -3.70
N GLY A 58 -5.28 -5.84 -4.86
CA GLY A 58 -6.66 -6.32 -5.07
C GLY A 58 -6.96 -7.55 -4.21
N ILE A 59 -6.05 -8.53 -4.19
CA ILE A 59 -6.13 -9.73 -3.34
C ILE A 59 -6.14 -9.34 -1.85
N LEU A 60 -5.28 -8.41 -1.43
CA LEU A 60 -5.31 -7.89 -0.05
C LEU A 60 -6.68 -7.32 0.31
N LEU A 61 -7.28 -6.51 -0.56
CA LEU A 61 -8.61 -5.93 -0.31
C LEU A 61 -9.70 -6.99 -0.23
N GLU A 62 -9.63 -8.03 -1.06
CA GLU A 62 -10.53 -9.18 -1.00
C GLU A 62 -10.41 -9.93 0.33
N MET A 63 -9.17 -10.17 0.79
CA MET A 63 -8.94 -10.81 2.09
C MET A 63 -9.41 -9.92 3.26
N ARG A 64 -9.13 -8.63 3.20
CA ARG A 64 -9.62 -7.66 4.20
C ARG A 64 -11.14 -7.61 4.27
N ALA A 65 -11.84 -7.75 3.15
CA ALA A 65 -13.31 -7.76 3.12
C ALA A 65 -13.90 -8.94 3.88
N ARG A 66 -13.20 -10.07 3.94
CA ARG A 66 -13.60 -11.28 4.68
C ARG A 66 -13.32 -11.20 6.17
N LEU A 67 -12.41 -10.32 6.59
CA LEU A 67 -12.04 -10.13 7.99
C LEU A 67 -13.03 -9.23 8.74
N PRO A 68 -13.20 -9.43 10.07
CA PRO A 68 -13.86 -8.48 10.93
C PRO A 68 -13.28 -7.07 10.78
N GLN A 69 -14.10 -6.04 10.89
CA GLN A 69 -13.69 -4.65 10.63
C GLN A 69 -12.48 -4.21 11.48
N THR A 70 -12.40 -4.67 12.73
CA THR A 70 -11.29 -4.38 13.65
C THR A 70 -9.96 -4.92 13.17
N LEU A 71 -9.95 -6.08 12.49
CA LEU A 71 -8.72 -6.77 12.02
C LEU A 71 -8.31 -6.41 10.60
N ARG A 72 -9.16 -5.73 9.81
CA ARG A 72 -8.86 -5.38 8.42
C ARG A 72 -7.57 -4.58 8.25
N LYS A 73 -7.30 -3.66 9.17
CA LYS A 73 -6.09 -2.82 9.16
C LYS A 73 -4.84 -3.56 9.64
N MET A 74 -5.01 -4.72 10.28
CA MET A 74 -3.94 -5.56 10.81
C MET A 74 -3.32 -6.47 9.75
N LEU A 75 -4.00 -6.65 8.61
CA LEU A 75 -3.49 -7.39 7.44
C LEU A 75 -2.90 -6.40 6.45
N ASP A 76 -1.68 -6.63 6.02
CA ASP A 76 -1.00 -5.80 5.02
C ASP A 76 -0.29 -6.66 3.96
N ILE A 77 0.23 -6.03 2.89
CA ILE A 77 0.98 -6.68 1.83
C ILE A 77 2.23 -5.92 1.48
N ALA A 78 3.35 -6.62 1.40
CA ALA A 78 4.62 -6.11 0.92
C ALA A 78 5.32 -7.18 0.09
N ALA A 79 5.85 -6.79 -1.07
CA ALA A 79 6.59 -7.68 -1.98
C ALA A 79 5.88 -9.04 -2.25
N GLY A 80 4.56 -9.04 -2.39
CA GLY A 80 3.77 -10.25 -2.67
C GLY A 80 3.51 -11.14 -1.44
N THR A 81 3.89 -10.70 -0.23
CA THR A 81 3.63 -11.40 1.02
C THR A 81 2.58 -10.67 1.83
N LEU A 82 1.50 -11.36 2.16
CA LEU A 82 0.49 -10.90 3.12
C LEU A 82 1.02 -11.13 4.53
N THR A 83 0.91 -10.11 5.39
CA THR A 83 1.34 -10.18 6.79
C THR A 83 0.20 -9.74 7.70
N LEU A 84 -0.23 -10.63 8.58
CA LEU A 84 -1.20 -10.33 9.65
C LEU A 84 -0.43 -10.08 10.95
N ARG A 85 -0.66 -8.92 11.59
CA ARG A 85 -0.04 -8.56 12.86
C ARG A 85 -1.12 -8.16 13.86
N VAL A 86 -1.23 -8.92 14.95
CA VAL A 86 -2.26 -8.73 15.99
C VAL A 86 -1.58 -8.75 17.35
N PRO A 87 -1.97 -7.92 18.33
CA PRO A 87 -1.45 -7.99 19.70
C PRO A 87 -1.62 -9.39 20.30
N GLU A 88 -0.62 -9.86 21.05
CA GLU A 88 -0.65 -11.21 21.67
C GLU A 88 -1.85 -11.40 22.58
N SER A 89 -2.33 -10.32 23.21
CA SER A 89 -3.55 -10.34 24.02
C SER A 89 -4.81 -10.76 23.25
N GLU A 90 -4.79 -10.67 21.92
CA GLU A 90 -5.91 -11.04 21.04
C GLU A 90 -5.68 -12.37 20.31
N GLY A 91 -5.04 -13.35 20.94
CA GLY A 91 -4.67 -14.63 20.35
C GLY A 91 -5.82 -15.39 19.68
N LYS A 92 -7.03 -15.35 20.25
CA LYS A 92 -8.22 -15.96 19.63
C LYS A 92 -8.63 -15.27 18.35
N ALA A 93 -8.59 -13.93 18.32
CA ALA A 93 -8.88 -13.15 17.11
C ALA A 93 -7.83 -13.39 16.03
N PHE A 94 -6.55 -13.51 16.40
CA PHE A 94 -5.45 -13.86 15.51
C PHE A 94 -5.64 -15.24 14.86
N ALA A 95 -5.99 -16.26 15.66
CA ALA A 95 -6.22 -17.62 15.14
C ALA A 95 -7.40 -17.64 14.15
N ALA A 96 -8.53 -17.04 14.51
CA ALA A 96 -9.70 -16.95 13.65
C ALA A 96 -9.42 -16.18 12.35
N ALA A 97 -8.72 -15.05 12.42
CA ALA A 97 -8.33 -14.27 11.25
C ALA A 97 -7.36 -15.04 10.35
N SER A 98 -6.39 -15.75 10.94
CA SER A 98 -5.46 -16.60 10.22
C SER A 98 -6.16 -17.70 9.43
N ASP A 99 -7.18 -18.33 10.00
CA ASP A 99 -7.97 -19.36 9.34
C ASP A 99 -8.80 -18.77 8.18
N ILE A 100 -9.40 -17.59 8.38
CA ILE A 100 -10.14 -16.89 7.32
C ILE A 100 -9.24 -16.58 6.13
N VAL A 101 -8.05 -16.02 6.37
CA VAL A 101 -7.09 -15.69 5.32
C VAL A 101 -6.61 -16.96 4.61
N THR A 102 -6.20 -17.99 5.37
CA THR A 102 -5.74 -19.25 4.80
C THR A 102 -6.79 -19.91 3.90
N LYS A 103 -8.03 -19.97 4.37
CA LYS A 103 -9.16 -20.50 3.55
C LYS A 103 -9.47 -19.60 2.36
N GLY A 104 -9.37 -18.29 2.54
CA GLY A 104 -9.63 -17.31 1.49
C GLY A 104 -8.60 -17.33 0.36
N LEU A 105 -7.38 -17.78 0.65
CA LEU A 105 -6.31 -17.92 -0.35
C LEU A 105 -6.39 -19.22 -1.15
N VAL A 106 -7.21 -20.17 -0.75
CA VAL A 106 -7.42 -21.40 -1.53
C VAL A 106 -8.09 -21.03 -2.86
N GLY A 107 -7.45 -21.36 -3.98
CA GLY A 107 -7.94 -21.07 -5.32
C GLY A 107 -7.88 -19.59 -5.70
N ILE A 108 -7.06 -18.79 -5.02
CA ILE A 108 -6.95 -17.34 -5.26
C ILE A 108 -6.44 -17.02 -6.67
N GLU A 109 -5.74 -17.96 -7.33
CA GLU A 109 -5.32 -17.81 -8.71
C GLU A 109 -6.51 -17.64 -9.67
N GLY A 110 -7.64 -18.29 -9.38
CA GLY A 110 -8.89 -18.18 -10.16
C GLY A 110 -9.71 -16.93 -9.86
N LEU A 111 -9.22 -16.01 -9.01
CA LEU A 111 -9.93 -14.76 -8.74
C LEU A 111 -9.99 -13.90 -10.00
N ALA A 112 -11.22 -13.56 -10.44
CA ALA A 112 -11.44 -12.75 -11.63
C ALA A 112 -10.67 -11.42 -11.57
N VAL A 113 -10.06 -11.05 -12.69
CA VAL A 113 -9.24 -9.85 -12.84
C VAL A 113 -10.14 -8.64 -13.10
N ILE A 114 -9.99 -7.57 -12.35
CA ILE A 114 -10.73 -6.33 -12.54
C ILE A 114 -10.05 -5.41 -13.57
N PRO A 115 -10.77 -4.41 -14.14
CA PRO A 115 -10.23 -3.53 -15.20
C PRO A 115 -8.87 -2.91 -14.89
N ARG A 116 -8.67 -2.43 -13.67
CA ARG A 116 -7.41 -1.79 -13.27
C ARG A 116 -6.25 -2.79 -13.18
N GLU A 117 -6.53 -4.01 -12.77
CA GLU A 117 -5.54 -5.08 -12.69
C GLU A 117 -5.11 -5.52 -14.09
N ILE A 118 -6.07 -5.73 -15.01
CA ILE A 118 -5.74 -6.15 -16.38
C ILE A 118 -4.96 -5.06 -17.14
N GLU A 119 -5.24 -3.79 -16.89
CA GLU A 119 -4.48 -2.67 -17.45
C GLU A 119 -3.01 -2.70 -16.98
N ASP A 120 -2.79 -3.00 -15.71
CA ASP A 120 -1.44 -3.12 -15.14
C ASP A 120 -0.71 -4.38 -15.63
N ILE A 121 -1.38 -5.53 -15.63
CA ILE A 121 -0.82 -6.81 -16.10
C ILE A 121 -0.37 -6.74 -17.56
N LEU A 122 -1.22 -6.18 -18.44
CA LEU A 122 -0.95 -6.09 -19.87
C LEU A 122 -0.20 -4.81 -20.27
N THR A 123 0.04 -3.91 -19.31
CA THR A 123 0.69 -2.61 -19.54
C THR A 123 -0.02 -1.80 -20.64
N ILE A 124 -1.37 -1.77 -20.57
CA ILE A 124 -2.23 -1.08 -21.54
C ILE A 124 -3.01 0.06 -20.89
N LYS A 125 -3.42 1.03 -21.72
CA LYS A 125 -4.28 2.14 -21.29
C LYS A 125 -5.74 1.72 -21.25
N THR A 126 -6.54 2.44 -20.47
CA THR A 126 -8.01 2.24 -20.39
C THR A 126 -8.67 2.28 -21.78
N SER A 127 -8.23 3.18 -22.66
CA SER A 127 -8.75 3.27 -24.04
C SER A 127 -8.45 2.02 -24.88
N GLU A 128 -7.26 1.43 -24.70
CA GLU A 128 -6.87 0.19 -25.37
C GLU A 128 -7.67 -1.00 -24.84
N ARG A 129 -7.82 -1.09 -23.51
CA ARG A 129 -8.69 -2.11 -22.89
C ARG A 129 -10.11 -2.06 -23.45
N HIS A 130 -10.72 -0.87 -23.57
CA HIS A 130 -12.05 -0.72 -24.15
C HIS A 130 -12.11 -1.16 -25.61
N ARG A 131 -11.09 -0.78 -26.41
CA ARG A 131 -10.98 -1.19 -27.80
C ARG A 131 -10.82 -2.72 -27.93
N TRP A 132 -9.94 -3.32 -27.13
CA TRP A 132 -9.69 -4.77 -27.16
C TRP A 132 -10.87 -5.59 -26.67
N LEU A 133 -11.65 -5.05 -25.72
CA LEU A 133 -12.91 -5.66 -25.30
C LEU A 133 -13.95 -5.64 -26.44
N LYS A 134 -14.05 -4.51 -27.17
CA LYS A 134 -14.98 -4.33 -28.28
C LYS A 134 -14.64 -5.20 -29.50
N ASP A 135 -13.36 -5.33 -29.83
CA ASP A 135 -12.90 -6.10 -30.99
C ASP A 135 -12.60 -7.58 -30.66
N GLY A 136 -12.88 -8.02 -29.44
CA GLY A 136 -12.78 -9.42 -29.01
C GLY A 136 -11.37 -9.90 -28.67
N ARG A 137 -10.35 -9.04 -28.74
CA ARG A 137 -8.97 -9.41 -28.36
C ARG A 137 -8.81 -9.64 -26.86
N LEU A 138 -9.67 -9.02 -26.07
CA LEU A 138 -9.73 -9.20 -24.61
C LEU A 138 -11.15 -9.67 -24.25
N PRO A 139 -11.39 -10.99 -24.19
CA PRO A 139 -12.72 -11.51 -23.89
C PRO A 139 -13.12 -11.22 -22.45
N SER A 140 -14.39 -10.86 -22.24
CA SER A 140 -14.94 -10.70 -20.91
C SER A 140 -15.30 -12.04 -20.29
N ALA A 141 -14.88 -12.28 -19.05
CA ALA A 141 -15.32 -13.42 -18.24
C ALA A 141 -16.68 -13.18 -17.55
N GLY A 142 -17.28 -12.01 -17.77
CA GLY A 142 -18.54 -11.61 -17.16
C GLY A 142 -18.52 -10.18 -16.65
N THR A 143 -19.48 -9.85 -15.79
CA THR A 143 -19.57 -8.51 -15.18
C THR A 143 -19.69 -8.60 -13.67
N ARG A 144 -19.13 -7.61 -12.98
CA ARG A 144 -19.24 -7.44 -11.53
C ARG A 144 -19.85 -6.08 -11.23
N THR A 145 -20.84 -6.06 -10.33
CA THR A 145 -21.46 -4.81 -9.84
C THR A 145 -21.02 -4.56 -8.42
N VAL A 146 -20.49 -3.36 -8.16
CA VAL A 146 -20.08 -2.93 -6.83
C VAL A 146 -20.78 -1.64 -6.44
N LYS A 147 -21.07 -1.49 -5.14
CA LYS A 147 -21.56 -0.26 -4.55
C LYS A 147 -20.38 0.47 -3.93
N LEU A 148 -20.11 1.68 -4.39
CA LEU A 148 -19.07 2.51 -3.79
C LEU A 148 -19.53 3.02 -2.42
N ALA A 149 -18.62 2.96 -1.43
CA ALA A 149 -18.87 3.51 -0.12
C ALA A 149 -19.22 5.00 -0.20
N GLY A 150 -20.29 5.43 0.48
CA GLY A 150 -20.75 6.82 0.47
C GLY A 150 -21.45 7.28 -0.80
N ARG A 151 -21.71 6.40 -1.78
CA ARG A 151 -22.44 6.73 -3.01
C ARG A 151 -23.67 5.84 -3.21
N ALA A 152 -24.78 6.43 -3.63
CA ALA A 152 -26.01 5.67 -3.96
C ALA A 152 -25.83 4.83 -5.24
N ARG A 153 -24.92 5.24 -6.12
CA ARG A 153 -24.72 4.64 -7.45
C ARG A 153 -23.94 3.33 -7.37
N LYS A 154 -24.50 2.30 -8.01
CA LYS A 154 -23.78 1.05 -8.31
C LYS A 154 -22.98 1.23 -9.60
N ILE A 155 -21.80 0.63 -9.66
CA ILE A 155 -20.96 0.59 -10.86
C ILE A 155 -20.84 -0.87 -11.30
N THR A 156 -21.15 -1.12 -12.58
CA THR A 156 -20.95 -2.43 -13.22
C THR A 156 -19.80 -2.34 -14.19
N PHE A 157 -18.88 -3.31 -14.15
CA PHE A 157 -17.73 -3.39 -15.04
C PHE A 157 -17.46 -4.84 -15.44
N HIS A 158 -16.81 -5.02 -16.60
CA HIS A 158 -16.35 -6.33 -17.04
C HIS A 158 -15.21 -6.84 -16.16
N VAL A 159 -15.17 -8.16 -15.95
CA VAL A 159 -14.05 -8.87 -15.34
C VAL A 159 -13.45 -9.82 -16.36
N PHE A 160 -12.22 -10.26 -16.11
CA PHE A 160 -11.43 -11.07 -17.04
C PHE A 160 -10.94 -12.32 -16.33
N ASP A 161 -10.70 -13.38 -17.09
CA ASP A 161 -10.05 -14.58 -16.57
C ASP A 161 -8.56 -14.28 -16.31
N PRO A 162 -7.99 -14.83 -15.23
CA PRO A 162 -6.59 -14.65 -14.89
C PRO A 162 -5.63 -15.32 -15.85
#